data_8bf1220ebc70f255cb706bb0ba378fa5
#
_entry.id   8bf1220ebc70f255cb706bb0ba378fa5
#
_cell.length_a   1.000
_cell.length_b   1.000
_cell.length_c   1.000
_cell.angle_alpha   90.00
_cell.angle_beta   90.00
_cell.angle_gamma   90.00
#
_symmetry.space_group_name_H-M   'P 1'
#
loop_
_entity.id
_entity.type
_entity.pdbx_description
1 polymer ?
#
loop_
_entity_poly.entity_id
_entity_poly.type
_entity_poly.pdbx_seq_one_letter_code
_entity_poly.pdbx_strand_id
1 'polypeptide(L)'
;LPYRKLFIYFTFLVPFIAYFMLYGGPGLSTVGTNKWGGLLVTLFLGVTGIGLAFPLSILLALGRRSKMPIIKSLCVVFIEFIRGVPLITLLFTANVMLPLFLPDGVNPDNLLRALVAVTLFQSAYMAEAIRGGLQAIPKGHIEAADALGLTYWQTTRKIILPQALKIAIPPIVNTCIGLFKDTSLVLIIGLFDLLGIGRAALADMTWTKLYYEVYVFISLVFFIFCFGMSRYSLYLEKKLKTDNS
;
A
#
# COMPACT_ATOMS: atom_id res chain seq x y z
N LEU A 1 5.05 -17.09 17.21
CA LEU A 1 6.26 -17.18 16.36
C LEU A 1 7.22 -16.06 16.73
N PRO A 2 8.48 -16.34 17.10
CA PRO A 2 9.47 -15.32 17.50
C PRO A 2 9.76 -14.32 16.37
N TYR A 3 9.61 -14.72 15.11
CA TYR A 3 9.86 -13.90 13.92
C TYR A 3 8.80 -12.84 13.61
N ARG A 4 7.65 -12.81 14.33
CA ARG A 4 6.55 -11.86 14.06
C ARG A 4 6.96 -10.41 14.32
N LYS A 5 7.71 -10.17 15.40
CA LYS A 5 8.24 -8.83 15.72
C LYS A 5 9.30 -8.41 14.69
N LEU A 6 10.18 -9.34 14.31
CA LEU A 6 11.23 -9.12 13.32
C LEU A 6 10.63 -8.73 11.96
N PHE A 7 9.56 -9.40 11.53
CA PHE A 7 8.88 -9.10 10.27
C PHE A 7 8.25 -7.69 10.27
N ILE A 8 7.62 -7.28 11.37
CA ILE A 8 7.05 -5.94 11.51
C ILE A 8 8.16 -4.88 11.44
N TYR A 9 9.26 -5.07 12.19
CA TYR A 9 10.41 -4.15 12.14
C TYR A 9 11.02 -4.10 10.73
N PHE A 10 11.15 -5.24 10.06
CA PHE A 10 11.68 -5.31 8.71
C PHE A 10 10.80 -4.54 7.71
N THR A 11 9.49 -4.70 7.78
CA THR A 11 8.53 -4.03 6.88
C THR A 11 8.56 -2.51 7.02
N PHE A 12 8.76 -1.99 8.25
CA PHE A 12 8.81 -0.55 8.48
C PHE A 12 10.21 0.03 8.39
N LEU A 13 11.22 -0.68 8.87
CA LEU A 13 12.60 -0.16 8.94
C LEU A 13 13.29 -0.19 7.58
N VAL A 14 13.07 -1.23 6.79
CA VAL A 14 13.73 -1.41 5.48
C VAL A 14 13.42 -0.27 4.51
N PRO A 15 12.18 0.20 4.32
CA PRO A 15 11.92 1.35 3.46
C PRO A 15 12.63 2.63 3.90
N PHE A 16 12.70 2.88 5.22
CA PHE A 16 13.43 4.05 5.75
C PHE A 16 14.93 3.94 5.54
N ILE A 17 15.51 2.77 5.81
CA ILE A 17 16.94 2.52 5.56
C ILE A 17 17.22 2.63 4.06
N ALA A 18 16.38 2.03 3.22
CA ALA A 18 16.55 2.09 1.78
C ALA A 18 16.47 3.53 1.26
N TYR A 19 15.47 4.32 1.73
CA TYR A 19 15.37 5.73 1.39
C TYR A 19 16.64 6.50 1.80
N PHE A 20 17.06 6.31 3.05
CA PHE A 20 18.24 7.00 3.60
C PHE A 20 19.53 6.65 2.83
N MET A 21 19.72 5.36 2.53
CA MET A 21 20.90 4.90 1.78
C MET A 21 20.90 5.38 0.33
N LEU A 22 19.73 5.40 -0.31
CA LEU A 22 19.57 5.83 -1.72
C LEU A 22 19.62 7.35 -1.86
N TYR A 23 19.14 8.10 -0.87
CA TYR A 23 19.21 9.56 -0.86
C TYR A 23 20.63 10.10 -0.64
N GLY A 24 21.49 9.32 -0.01
CA GLY A 24 22.87 9.68 0.32
C GLY A 24 23.11 9.64 1.83
N GLY A 25 23.30 8.42 2.36
CA GLY A 25 23.63 8.18 3.76
C GLY A 25 25.02 8.71 4.16
N PRO A 26 25.47 8.47 5.42
CA PRO A 26 26.73 8.97 5.91
C PRO A 26 27.91 8.59 5.00
N GLY A 27 28.62 9.58 4.49
CA GLY A 27 29.75 9.40 3.59
C GLY A 27 29.44 9.20 2.11
N LEU A 28 28.15 9.28 1.70
CA LEU A 28 27.72 9.22 0.31
C LEU A 28 27.26 10.61 -0.17
N SER A 29 27.45 10.88 -1.47
CA SER A 29 26.89 12.09 -2.07
C SER A 29 25.36 12.05 -2.11
N THR A 30 24.71 13.13 -1.75
CA THR A 30 23.24 13.23 -1.79
C THR A 30 22.74 13.10 -3.23
N VAL A 31 21.81 12.15 -3.46
CA VAL A 31 21.15 11.94 -4.75
C VAL A 31 19.68 12.31 -4.60
N GLY A 32 19.29 13.46 -5.17
CA GLY A 32 17.89 13.89 -5.15
C GLY A 32 16.99 12.85 -5.81
N THR A 33 15.79 12.67 -5.26
CA THR A 33 14.81 11.67 -5.72
C THR A 33 14.32 11.92 -7.16
N ASN A 34 14.53 13.13 -7.69
CA ASN A 34 14.30 13.46 -9.10
C ASN A 34 15.26 12.72 -10.07
N LYS A 35 16.34 12.13 -9.54
CA LYS A 35 17.27 11.25 -10.28
C LYS A 35 16.92 9.78 -10.15
N TRP A 36 15.95 9.44 -9.29
CA TRP A 36 15.48 8.07 -9.15
C TRP A 36 14.50 7.75 -10.28
N GLY A 37 14.58 6.52 -10.81
CA GLY A 37 13.69 6.13 -11.90
C GLY A 37 13.58 4.63 -12.08
N GLY A 38 12.72 4.25 -13.01
CA GLY A 38 12.51 2.86 -13.40
C GLY A 38 11.92 1.99 -12.30
N LEU A 39 12.37 0.75 -12.28
CA LEU A 39 11.89 -0.26 -11.33
C LEU A 39 12.12 0.14 -9.86
N LEU A 40 13.15 0.95 -9.57
CA LEU A 40 13.43 1.44 -8.22
C LEU A 40 12.25 2.27 -7.68
N VAL A 41 11.75 3.24 -8.45
CA VAL A 41 10.60 4.08 -8.05
C VAL A 41 9.33 3.24 -7.93
N THR A 42 9.09 2.34 -8.88
CA THR A 42 7.96 1.41 -8.86
C THR A 42 7.95 0.56 -7.59
N LEU A 43 9.08 -0.08 -7.26
CA LEU A 43 9.21 -0.92 -6.06
C LEU A 43 9.14 -0.09 -4.78
N PHE A 44 9.80 1.07 -4.74
CA PHE A 44 9.78 1.93 -3.58
C PHE A 44 8.37 2.39 -3.23
N LEU A 45 7.62 2.92 -4.19
CA LEU A 45 6.24 3.36 -3.99
C LEU A 45 5.31 2.18 -3.66
N GLY A 46 5.45 1.06 -4.38
CA GLY A 46 4.64 -0.13 -4.15
C GLY A 46 4.84 -0.72 -2.76
N VAL A 47 6.09 -1.03 -2.39
CA VAL A 47 6.40 -1.69 -1.11
C VAL A 47 6.14 -0.76 0.07
N THR A 48 6.62 0.49 -0.01
CA THR A 48 6.47 1.46 1.08
C THR A 48 5.01 1.89 1.24
N GLY A 49 4.32 2.17 0.12
CA GLY A 49 2.91 2.54 0.14
C GLY A 49 2.02 1.45 0.73
N ILE A 50 2.21 0.17 0.34
CA ILE A 50 1.50 -0.97 0.93
C ILE A 50 1.83 -1.11 2.42
N GLY A 51 3.13 -1.03 2.77
CA GLY A 51 3.59 -1.17 4.14
C GLY A 51 2.97 -0.14 5.08
N LEU A 52 2.94 1.14 4.68
CA LEU A 52 2.34 2.23 5.45
C LEU A 52 0.79 2.17 5.45
N ALA A 53 0.19 1.76 4.34
CA ALA A 53 -1.27 1.65 4.22
C ALA A 53 -1.85 0.53 5.10
N PHE A 54 -1.12 -0.56 5.34
CA PHE A 54 -1.64 -1.71 6.07
C PHE A 54 -2.07 -1.38 7.51
N PRO A 55 -1.25 -0.77 8.39
CA PRO A 55 -1.69 -0.40 9.74
C PRO A 55 -2.81 0.65 9.71
N LEU A 56 -2.76 1.62 8.80
CA LEU A 56 -3.80 2.62 8.64
C LEU A 56 -5.13 1.98 8.23
N SER A 57 -5.10 0.99 7.34
CA SER A 57 -6.29 0.24 6.91
C SER A 57 -6.96 -0.54 8.03
N ILE A 58 -6.18 -1.11 8.95
CA ILE A 58 -6.72 -1.79 10.14
C ILE A 58 -7.45 -0.78 11.04
N LEU A 59 -6.84 0.38 11.28
CA LEU A 59 -7.45 1.44 12.09
C LEU A 59 -8.77 1.94 11.45
N LEU A 60 -8.77 2.19 10.14
CA LEU A 60 -9.95 2.62 9.40
C LEU A 60 -11.07 1.57 9.41
N ALA A 61 -10.74 0.29 9.22
CA ALA A 61 -11.70 -0.81 9.25
C ALA A 61 -12.34 -0.98 10.64
N LEU A 62 -11.55 -0.88 11.70
CA LEU A 62 -12.04 -0.93 13.08
C LEU A 62 -12.85 0.32 13.43
N GLY A 63 -12.37 1.50 13.01
CA GLY A 63 -13.07 2.77 13.21
C GLY A 63 -14.44 2.80 12.54
N ARG A 64 -14.57 2.27 11.33
CA ARG A 64 -15.86 2.13 10.61
C ARG A 64 -16.85 1.24 11.37
N ARG A 65 -16.39 0.30 12.19
CA ARG A 65 -17.22 -0.58 13.05
C ARG A 65 -17.42 -0.05 14.46
N SER A 66 -16.83 1.08 14.79
CA SER A 66 -16.93 1.67 16.12
C SER A 66 -18.38 2.00 16.51
N LYS A 67 -18.70 1.85 17.80
CA LYS A 67 -19.96 2.33 18.38
C LYS A 67 -19.97 3.85 18.58
N MET A 68 -18.81 4.51 18.51
CA MET A 68 -18.68 5.96 18.63
C MET A 68 -19.06 6.63 17.29
N PRO A 69 -20.14 7.44 17.24
CA PRO A 69 -20.69 7.94 15.98
C PRO A 69 -19.70 8.85 15.25
N ILE A 70 -18.94 9.68 15.94
CA ILE A 70 -17.96 10.60 15.34
C ILE A 70 -16.85 9.82 14.65
N ILE A 71 -16.22 8.85 15.33
CA ILE A 71 -15.13 8.04 14.75
C ILE A 71 -15.63 7.24 13.56
N LYS A 72 -16.82 6.64 13.69
CA LYS A 72 -17.44 5.89 12.61
C LYS A 72 -17.68 6.78 11.39
N SER A 73 -18.26 7.96 11.57
CA SER A 73 -18.56 8.90 10.47
C SER A 73 -17.29 9.37 9.78
N LEU A 74 -16.25 9.75 10.53
CA LEU A 74 -14.97 10.17 9.97
C LEU A 74 -14.33 9.06 9.12
N CYS A 75 -14.30 7.84 9.63
CA CYS A 75 -13.74 6.69 8.89
C CYS A 75 -14.57 6.37 7.65
N VAL A 76 -15.91 6.42 7.73
CA VAL A 76 -16.80 6.18 6.58
C VAL A 76 -16.56 7.25 5.51
N VAL A 77 -16.62 8.53 5.88
CA VAL A 77 -16.43 9.65 4.93
C VAL A 77 -15.06 9.55 4.27
N PHE A 78 -13.99 9.30 5.04
CA PHE A 78 -12.65 9.15 4.49
C PHE A 78 -12.59 8.00 3.47
N ILE A 79 -13.06 6.80 3.85
CA ILE A 79 -13.00 5.61 2.98
C ILE A 79 -13.80 5.83 1.70
N GLU A 80 -15.05 6.31 1.82
CA GLU A 80 -15.91 6.52 0.65
C GLU A 80 -15.39 7.65 -0.26
N PHE A 81 -14.89 8.75 0.31
CA PHE A 81 -14.29 9.84 -0.44
C PHE A 81 -13.06 9.37 -1.25
N ILE A 82 -12.10 8.72 -0.58
CA ILE A 82 -10.87 8.26 -1.24
C ILE A 82 -11.17 7.21 -2.31
N ARG A 83 -12.13 6.32 -2.09
CA ARG A 83 -12.53 5.30 -3.07
C ARG A 83 -13.40 5.86 -4.21
N GLY A 84 -14.06 6.98 -3.98
CA GLY A 84 -14.86 7.67 -4.99
C GLY A 84 -14.04 8.54 -5.94
N VAL A 85 -12.77 8.82 -5.62
CA VAL A 85 -11.88 9.67 -6.42
C VAL A 85 -10.83 8.81 -7.13
N PRO A 86 -10.56 9.03 -8.43
CA PRO A 86 -9.49 8.33 -9.14
C PRO A 86 -8.12 8.61 -8.51
N LEU A 87 -7.23 7.60 -8.47
CA LEU A 87 -5.86 7.77 -7.93
C LEU A 87 -5.10 8.91 -8.64
N ILE A 88 -5.28 9.04 -9.94
CA ILE A 88 -4.65 10.11 -10.71
C ILE A 88 -5.00 11.51 -10.17
N THR A 89 -6.26 11.74 -9.82
CA THR A 89 -6.72 13.00 -9.22
C THR A 89 -6.09 13.23 -7.84
N LEU A 90 -5.99 12.17 -7.04
CA LEU A 90 -5.32 12.26 -5.73
C LEU A 90 -3.83 12.57 -5.86
N LEU A 91 -3.15 11.99 -6.86
CA LEU A 91 -1.74 12.28 -7.15
C LEU A 91 -1.54 13.75 -7.52
N PHE A 92 -2.38 14.29 -8.41
CA PHE A 92 -2.34 15.72 -8.74
C PHE A 92 -2.63 16.61 -7.52
N THR A 93 -3.67 16.28 -6.77
CA THR A 93 -4.02 17.02 -5.55
C THR A 93 -2.87 17.03 -4.55
N ALA A 94 -2.27 15.88 -4.29
CA ALA A 94 -1.11 15.79 -3.40
C ALA A 94 0.09 16.57 -3.96
N ASN A 95 0.33 16.50 -5.26
CA ASN A 95 1.47 17.20 -5.86
C ASN A 95 1.34 18.72 -5.82
N VAL A 96 0.14 19.25 -6.07
CA VAL A 96 -0.12 20.70 -6.17
C VAL A 96 -0.54 21.28 -4.83
N MET A 97 -1.44 20.62 -4.10
CA MET A 97 -2.07 21.20 -2.91
C MET A 97 -1.32 20.91 -1.61
N LEU A 98 -0.65 19.74 -1.49
CA LEU A 98 0.03 19.41 -0.24
C LEU A 98 1.03 20.50 0.21
N PRO A 99 1.85 21.08 -0.68
CA PRO A 99 2.74 22.19 -0.29
C PRO A 99 2.02 23.42 0.26
N LEU A 100 0.78 23.68 -0.21
CA LEU A 100 0.00 24.85 0.21
C LEU A 100 -0.51 24.76 1.66
N PHE A 101 -0.58 23.55 2.21
CA PHE A 101 -0.99 23.29 3.60
C PHE A 101 0.18 23.22 4.57
N LEU A 102 1.42 23.33 4.06
CA LEU A 102 2.62 23.26 4.87
C LEU A 102 3.15 24.65 5.18
N PRO A 103 3.89 24.84 6.28
CA PRO A 103 4.53 26.10 6.60
C PRO A 103 5.49 26.55 5.50
N ASP A 104 5.67 27.87 5.38
CA ASP A 104 6.62 28.45 4.44
C ASP A 104 8.02 27.85 4.58
N GLY A 105 8.63 27.48 3.45
CA GLY A 105 9.93 26.84 3.40
C GLY A 105 9.91 25.30 3.49
N VAL A 106 8.77 24.68 3.81
CA VAL A 106 8.62 23.21 3.79
C VAL A 106 8.03 22.79 2.47
N ASN A 107 8.86 22.26 1.59
CA ASN A 107 8.45 21.79 0.27
C ASN A 107 8.83 20.30 0.09
N PRO A 108 7.94 19.35 0.47
CA PRO A 108 8.24 17.94 0.32
C PRO A 108 8.48 17.61 -1.14
N ASP A 109 9.39 16.72 -1.35
CA ASP A 109 9.74 16.18 -2.63
C ASP A 109 8.56 15.43 -3.31
N ASN A 110 8.53 15.41 -4.63
CA ASN A 110 7.46 14.80 -5.43
C ASN A 110 7.25 13.30 -5.09
N LEU A 111 8.33 12.58 -4.78
CA LEU A 111 8.24 11.17 -4.37
C LEU A 111 7.50 11.02 -3.04
N LEU A 112 7.76 11.91 -2.08
CA LEU A 112 7.08 11.89 -0.79
C LEU A 112 5.59 12.27 -0.92
N ARG A 113 5.27 13.24 -1.78
CA ARG A 113 3.87 13.62 -2.07
C ARG A 113 3.11 12.46 -2.72
N ALA A 114 3.75 11.79 -3.71
CA ALA A 114 3.20 10.59 -4.33
C ALA A 114 2.98 9.48 -3.30
N LEU A 115 3.96 9.26 -2.41
CA LEU A 115 3.86 8.25 -1.35
C LEU A 115 2.69 8.50 -0.40
N VAL A 116 2.44 9.75 -0.03
CA VAL A 116 1.27 10.12 0.81
C VAL A 116 -0.04 9.78 0.07
N ALA A 117 -0.20 10.23 -1.19
CA ALA A 117 -1.40 9.94 -1.98
C ALA A 117 -1.66 8.44 -2.14
N VAL A 118 -0.63 7.69 -2.53
CA VAL A 118 -0.68 6.24 -2.72
C VAL A 118 -1.02 5.53 -1.41
N THR A 119 -0.43 5.95 -0.29
CA THR A 119 -0.70 5.37 1.04
C THR A 119 -2.14 5.59 1.46
N LEU A 120 -2.68 6.81 1.32
CA LEU A 120 -4.07 7.12 1.65
C LEU A 120 -5.04 6.34 0.76
N PHE A 121 -4.78 6.30 -0.55
CA PHE A 121 -5.58 5.54 -1.50
C PHE A 121 -5.62 4.06 -1.13
N GLN A 122 -4.45 3.44 -0.99
CA GLN A 122 -4.33 2.02 -0.68
C GLN A 122 -4.96 1.68 0.67
N SER A 123 -4.82 2.56 1.68
CA SER A 123 -5.41 2.34 3.00
C SER A 123 -6.92 2.22 2.98
N ALA A 124 -7.60 3.01 2.14
CA ALA A 124 -9.05 2.97 2.00
C ALA A 124 -9.54 1.66 1.35
N TYR A 125 -8.86 1.21 0.29
CA TYR A 125 -9.19 -0.07 -0.36
C TYR A 125 -8.90 -1.27 0.53
N MET A 126 -7.75 -1.30 1.21
CA MET A 126 -7.42 -2.37 2.15
C MET A 126 -8.35 -2.37 3.36
N ALA A 127 -8.81 -1.20 3.84
CA ALA A 127 -9.77 -1.10 4.93
C ALA A 127 -11.08 -1.81 4.59
N GLU A 128 -11.57 -1.68 3.34
CA GLU A 128 -12.77 -2.40 2.88
C GLU A 128 -12.53 -3.92 2.79
N ALA A 129 -11.36 -4.35 2.31
CA ALA A 129 -10.99 -5.76 2.30
C ALA A 129 -10.99 -6.35 3.72
N ILE A 130 -10.39 -5.63 4.69
CA ILE A 130 -10.35 -6.02 6.10
C ILE A 130 -11.76 -6.00 6.70
N ARG A 131 -12.58 -4.98 6.37
CA ARG A 131 -13.98 -4.92 6.82
C ARG A 131 -14.77 -6.15 6.36
N GLY A 132 -14.59 -6.58 5.11
CA GLY A 132 -15.17 -7.81 4.59
C GLY A 132 -14.76 -9.03 5.43
N GLY A 133 -13.48 -9.17 5.75
CA GLY A 133 -12.99 -10.22 6.65
C GLY A 133 -13.58 -10.15 8.05
N LEU A 134 -13.70 -8.93 8.63
CA LEU A 134 -14.33 -8.72 9.94
C LEU A 134 -15.82 -9.07 9.95
N GLN A 135 -16.53 -8.90 8.83
CA GLN A 135 -17.95 -9.26 8.71
C GLN A 135 -18.17 -10.76 8.57
N ALA A 136 -17.20 -11.48 8.02
CA ALA A 136 -17.27 -12.92 7.84
C ALA A 136 -17.09 -13.71 9.15
N ILE A 137 -16.68 -13.08 10.26
CA ILE A 137 -16.53 -13.74 11.55
C ILE A 137 -17.90 -14.03 12.17
N PRO A 138 -18.20 -15.30 12.54
CA PRO A 138 -19.44 -15.66 13.21
C PRO A 138 -19.64 -14.92 14.54
N LYS A 139 -20.87 -14.50 14.81
CA LYS A 139 -21.22 -13.79 16.08
C LYS A 139 -20.87 -14.60 17.32
N GLY A 140 -20.98 -15.91 17.28
CA GLY A 140 -20.66 -16.81 18.40
C GLY A 140 -19.24 -16.64 18.93
N HIS A 141 -18.26 -16.22 18.11
CA HIS A 141 -16.90 -15.91 18.60
C HIS A 141 -16.89 -14.68 19.54
N ILE A 142 -17.77 -13.71 19.28
CA ILE A 142 -17.89 -12.51 20.12
C ILE A 142 -18.63 -12.88 21.41
N GLU A 143 -19.73 -13.63 21.30
CA GLU A 143 -20.54 -14.08 22.43
C GLU A 143 -19.74 -14.99 23.38
N ALA A 144 -18.94 -15.91 22.82
CA ALA A 144 -18.04 -16.75 23.61
C ALA A 144 -16.94 -15.93 24.33
N ALA A 145 -16.40 -14.93 23.66
CA ALA A 145 -15.41 -14.04 24.27
C ALA A 145 -16.02 -13.20 25.41
N ASP A 146 -17.26 -12.71 25.24
CA ASP A 146 -17.99 -11.97 26.25
C ASP A 146 -18.32 -12.87 27.46
N ALA A 147 -18.69 -14.13 27.22
CA ALA A 147 -18.93 -15.14 28.30
C ALA A 147 -17.66 -15.44 29.09
N LEU A 148 -16.48 -15.32 28.49
CA LEU A 148 -15.17 -15.44 29.14
C LEU A 148 -14.72 -14.14 29.86
N GLY A 149 -15.54 -13.09 29.84
CA GLY A 149 -15.22 -11.80 30.46
C GLY A 149 -14.13 -11.00 29.76
N LEU A 150 -13.87 -11.26 28.47
CA LEU A 150 -12.87 -10.51 27.71
C LEU A 150 -13.38 -9.11 27.36
N THR A 151 -12.50 -8.12 27.52
CA THR A 151 -12.80 -6.75 27.09
C THR A 151 -12.85 -6.65 25.56
N TYR A 152 -13.55 -5.64 25.03
CA TYR A 152 -13.62 -5.37 23.58
C TYR A 152 -12.24 -5.41 22.89
N TRP A 153 -11.22 -4.79 23.47
CA TRP A 153 -9.87 -4.76 22.91
C TRP A 153 -9.17 -6.12 22.97
N GLN A 154 -9.40 -6.89 24.03
CA GLN A 154 -8.86 -8.24 24.13
C GLN A 154 -9.50 -9.16 23.09
N THR A 155 -10.82 -9.13 22.97
CA THR A 155 -11.59 -9.88 21.97
C THR A 155 -11.15 -9.51 20.55
N THR A 156 -11.11 -8.21 20.23
CA THR A 156 -10.72 -7.73 18.91
C THR A 156 -9.29 -8.14 18.58
N ARG A 157 -8.31 -7.89 19.47
CA ARG A 157 -6.89 -8.10 19.18
C ARG A 157 -6.48 -9.58 19.17
N LYS A 158 -7.06 -10.39 20.06
CA LYS A 158 -6.62 -11.78 20.25
C LYS A 158 -7.45 -12.78 19.42
N ILE A 159 -8.72 -12.49 19.16
CA ILE A 159 -9.66 -13.42 18.55
C ILE A 159 -10.11 -12.96 17.17
N ILE A 160 -10.74 -11.78 17.08
CA ILE A 160 -11.45 -11.35 15.88
C ILE A 160 -10.49 -10.91 14.77
N LEU A 161 -9.58 -9.97 15.07
CA LEU A 161 -8.69 -9.39 14.06
C LEU A 161 -7.76 -10.42 13.39
N PRO A 162 -7.12 -11.36 14.12
CA PRO A 162 -6.28 -12.37 13.49
C PRO A 162 -7.05 -13.28 12.51
N GLN A 163 -8.29 -13.65 12.84
CA GLN A 163 -9.15 -14.46 11.99
C GLN A 163 -9.63 -13.65 10.77
N ALA A 164 -10.10 -12.42 11.00
CA ALA A 164 -10.54 -11.52 9.96
C ALA A 164 -9.43 -11.23 8.92
N LEU A 165 -8.20 -11.01 9.40
CA LEU A 165 -7.06 -10.80 8.50
C LEU A 165 -6.74 -12.03 7.67
N LYS A 166 -6.86 -13.26 8.23
CA LYS A 166 -6.71 -14.51 7.44
C LYS A 166 -7.71 -14.57 6.29
N ILE A 167 -8.98 -14.26 6.56
CA ILE A 167 -10.06 -14.23 5.55
C ILE A 167 -9.82 -13.11 4.52
N ALA A 168 -9.26 -11.98 4.96
CA ALA A 168 -9.03 -10.82 4.12
C ALA A 168 -7.75 -10.91 3.25
N ILE A 169 -6.89 -11.93 3.40
CA ILE A 169 -5.65 -12.06 2.62
C ILE A 169 -5.88 -11.98 1.10
N PRO A 170 -6.78 -12.76 0.48
CA PRO A 170 -6.96 -12.70 -0.96
C PRO A 170 -7.38 -11.31 -1.47
N PRO A 171 -8.41 -10.65 -0.93
CA PRO A 171 -8.78 -9.30 -1.36
C PRO A 171 -7.69 -8.25 -1.03
N ILE A 172 -6.94 -8.38 0.08
CA ILE A 172 -5.80 -7.48 0.36
C ILE A 172 -4.74 -7.62 -0.73
N VAL A 173 -4.34 -8.83 -1.08
CA VAL A 173 -3.33 -9.02 -2.13
C VAL A 173 -3.83 -8.53 -3.48
N ASN A 174 -5.10 -8.68 -3.81
CA ASN A 174 -5.68 -8.10 -5.02
C ASN A 174 -5.54 -6.58 -5.05
N THR A 175 -5.79 -5.89 -3.95
CA THR A 175 -5.59 -4.43 -3.88
C THR A 175 -4.10 -4.06 -3.98
N CYS A 176 -3.20 -4.87 -3.42
CA CYS A 176 -1.75 -4.66 -3.56
C CYS A 176 -1.28 -4.82 -5.01
N ILE A 177 -1.78 -5.84 -5.73
CA ILE A 177 -1.49 -6.04 -7.15
C ILE A 177 -2.03 -4.86 -7.99
N GLY A 178 -3.22 -4.36 -7.65
CA GLY A 178 -3.79 -3.15 -8.25
C GLY A 178 -2.83 -1.98 -8.08
N LEU A 179 -2.47 -1.65 -6.84
CA LEU A 179 -1.57 -0.54 -6.54
C LEU A 179 -0.22 -0.67 -7.26
N PHE A 180 0.36 -1.89 -7.29
CA PHE A 180 1.65 -2.11 -7.97
C PHE A 180 1.59 -1.73 -9.47
N LYS A 181 0.46 -1.98 -10.13
CA LYS A 181 0.24 -1.52 -11.51
C LYS A 181 -0.03 -0.02 -11.57
N ASP A 182 -0.76 0.52 -10.62
CA ASP A 182 -1.14 1.93 -10.56
C ASP A 182 0.06 2.85 -10.22
N THR A 183 1.21 2.30 -9.79
CA THR A 183 2.46 3.09 -9.69
C THR A 183 2.86 3.72 -11.02
N SER A 184 2.44 3.17 -12.16
CA SER A 184 2.68 3.77 -13.48
C SER A 184 2.00 5.13 -13.68
N LEU A 185 1.00 5.49 -12.86
CA LEU A 185 0.33 6.79 -12.92
C LEU A 185 1.19 7.94 -12.40
N VAL A 186 2.26 7.66 -11.63
CA VAL A 186 3.13 8.72 -11.08
C VAL A 186 3.95 9.46 -12.14
N LEU A 187 4.02 8.92 -13.36
CA LEU A 187 4.59 9.62 -14.51
C LEU A 187 3.94 11.00 -14.72
N ILE A 188 2.65 11.12 -14.43
CA ILE A 188 1.88 12.35 -14.62
C ILE A 188 2.37 13.51 -13.75
N ILE A 189 2.91 13.20 -12.57
CA ILE A 189 3.49 14.18 -11.65
C ILE A 189 5.01 14.33 -11.81
N GLY A 190 5.57 13.80 -12.91
CA GLY A 190 6.99 13.93 -13.24
C GLY A 190 7.92 12.92 -12.57
N LEU A 191 7.39 11.83 -12.00
CA LEU A 191 8.19 10.72 -11.50
C LEU A 191 8.30 9.64 -12.58
N PHE A 192 9.53 9.28 -12.93
CA PHE A 192 9.81 8.27 -13.94
C PHE A 192 9.84 6.88 -13.32
N ASP A 193 8.67 6.23 -13.24
CA ASP A 193 8.56 4.81 -12.90
C ASP A 193 9.08 3.92 -14.05
N LEU A 194 8.88 2.60 -13.95
CA LEU A 194 9.34 1.66 -14.98
C LEU A 194 8.75 1.97 -16.37
N LEU A 195 7.47 2.32 -16.45
CA LEU A 195 6.81 2.72 -17.68
C LEU A 195 7.33 4.07 -18.19
N GLY A 196 7.54 5.02 -17.27
CA GLY A 196 8.06 6.35 -17.55
C GLY A 196 9.47 6.32 -18.14
N ILE A 197 10.37 5.51 -17.59
CA ILE A 197 11.72 5.33 -18.15
C ILE A 197 11.66 4.67 -19.52
N GLY A 198 10.80 3.67 -19.73
CA GLY A 198 10.62 3.06 -21.05
C GLY A 198 10.14 4.07 -22.11
N ARG A 199 9.20 4.95 -21.75
CA ARG A 199 8.76 6.05 -22.65
C ARG A 199 9.88 7.07 -22.92
N ALA A 200 10.66 7.41 -21.89
CA ALA A 200 11.80 8.30 -22.06
C ALA A 200 12.87 7.69 -22.98
N ALA A 201 13.15 6.40 -22.86
CA ALA A 201 14.05 5.68 -23.77
C ALA A 201 13.56 5.72 -25.21
N LEU A 202 12.26 5.54 -25.47
CA LEU A 202 11.68 5.61 -26.81
C LEU A 202 11.73 7.02 -27.43
N ALA A 203 11.93 8.06 -26.64
CA ALA A 203 12.16 9.43 -27.12
C ALA A 203 13.60 9.63 -27.61
N ASP A 204 14.54 8.75 -27.28
CA ASP A 204 15.91 8.77 -27.79
C ASP A 204 15.94 8.19 -29.22
N MET A 205 16.66 8.85 -30.11
CA MET A 205 16.77 8.47 -31.55
C MET A 205 17.30 7.05 -31.74
N THR A 206 18.12 6.55 -30.82
CA THR A 206 18.69 5.20 -30.88
C THR A 206 17.67 4.11 -30.62
N TRP A 207 16.59 4.42 -29.85
CA TRP A 207 15.56 3.48 -29.41
C TRP A 207 14.19 3.67 -30.10
N THR A 208 14.05 4.67 -30.96
CA THR A 208 12.76 5.09 -31.53
C THR A 208 12.05 3.97 -32.32
N LYS A 209 12.77 2.97 -32.82
CA LYS A 209 12.18 1.87 -33.59
C LYS A 209 11.85 0.64 -32.74
N LEU A 210 12.20 0.64 -31.45
CA LEU A 210 12.10 -0.52 -30.55
C LEU A 210 10.86 -0.46 -29.63
N TYR A 211 9.73 0.05 -30.14
CA TYR A 211 8.50 0.17 -29.36
C TYR A 211 8.02 -1.18 -28.80
N TYR A 212 8.00 -2.21 -29.63
CA TYR A 212 7.50 -3.53 -29.23
C TYR A 212 8.38 -4.14 -28.15
N GLU A 213 9.68 -4.08 -28.29
CA GLU A 213 10.66 -4.65 -27.35
C GLU A 213 10.54 -3.96 -25.99
N VAL A 214 10.47 -2.64 -25.95
CA VAL A 214 10.36 -1.87 -24.71
C VAL A 214 9.06 -2.19 -23.99
N TYR A 215 7.91 -2.17 -24.68
CA TYR A 215 6.64 -2.46 -24.01
C TYR A 215 6.49 -3.93 -23.62
N VAL A 216 7.01 -4.87 -24.41
CA VAL A 216 7.04 -6.29 -24.05
C VAL A 216 7.90 -6.50 -22.81
N PHE A 217 9.08 -5.89 -22.75
CA PHE A 217 9.95 -5.95 -21.55
C PHE A 217 9.25 -5.43 -20.31
N ILE A 218 8.67 -4.21 -20.37
CA ILE A 218 7.95 -3.60 -19.26
C ILE A 218 6.78 -4.50 -18.81
N SER A 219 6.01 -5.02 -19.76
CA SER A 219 4.87 -5.90 -19.49
C SER A 219 5.32 -7.20 -18.82
N LEU A 220 6.43 -7.79 -19.24
CA LEU A 220 7.00 -8.99 -18.62
C LEU A 220 7.44 -8.72 -17.17
N VAL A 221 8.09 -7.59 -16.91
CA VAL A 221 8.50 -7.22 -15.54
C VAL A 221 7.26 -7.08 -14.65
N PHE A 222 6.24 -6.30 -15.05
CA PHE A 222 5.00 -6.18 -14.28
C PHE A 222 4.32 -7.53 -14.10
N PHE A 223 4.28 -8.37 -15.15
CA PHE A 223 3.68 -9.70 -15.07
C PHE A 223 4.38 -10.58 -14.04
N ILE A 224 5.72 -10.63 -14.03
CA ILE A 224 6.49 -11.44 -13.08
C ILE A 224 6.16 -11.07 -11.63
N PHE A 225 6.16 -9.75 -11.31
CA PHE A 225 5.83 -9.29 -9.95
C PHE A 225 4.37 -9.57 -9.58
N CYS A 226 3.41 -9.23 -10.45
CA CYS A 226 1.98 -9.44 -10.20
C CYS A 226 1.64 -10.94 -10.09
N PHE A 227 2.21 -11.76 -10.97
CA PHE A 227 2.03 -13.22 -10.93
C PHE A 227 2.63 -13.81 -9.65
N GLY A 228 3.84 -13.39 -9.27
CA GLY A 228 4.47 -13.80 -8.01
C GLY A 228 3.61 -13.48 -6.79
N MET A 229 3.09 -12.24 -6.70
CA MET A 229 2.17 -11.84 -5.62
C MET A 229 0.89 -12.70 -5.62
N SER A 230 0.30 -12.94 -6.78
CA SER A 230 -0.91 -13.77 -6.91
C SER A 230 -0.67 -15.21 -6.47
N ARG A 231 0.44 -15.83 -6.92
CA ARG A 231 0.82 -17.20 -6.52
C ARG A 231 1.09 -17.30 -5.03
N TYR A 232 1.76 -16.31 -4.46
CA TYR A 232 2.01 -16.24 -3.01
C TYR A 232 0.71 -16.12 -2.21
N SER A 233 -0.26 -15.33 -2.69
CA SER A 233 -1.60 -15.24 -2.07
C SER A 233 -2.30 -16.60 -2.02
N LEU A 234 -2.32 -17.32 -3.14
CA LEU A 234 -2.92 -18.66 -3.21
C LEU A 234 -2.22 -19.67 -2.27
N TYR A 235 -0.90 -19.56 -2.16
CA TYR A 235 -0.13 -20.39 -1.21
C TYR A 235 -0.53 -20.10 0.24
N LEU A 236 -0.61 -18.80 0.61
CA LEU A 236 -1.02 -18.38 1.94
C LEU A 236 -2.45 -18.83 2.27
N GLU A 237 -3.37 -18.68 1.32
CA GLU A 237 -4.76 -19.11 1.49
C GLU A 237 -4.86 -20.61 1.79
N LYS A 238 -4.16 -21.43 1.01
CA LYS A 238 -4.12 -22.88 1.25
C LYS A 238 -3.55 -23.24 2.61
N LYS A 239 -2.41 -22.63 2.97
CA LYS A 239 -1.74 -22.88 4.25
C LYS A 239 -2.61 -22.50 5.45
N LEU A 240 -3.32 -21.39 5.36
CA LEU A 240 -4.15 -20.88 6.46
C LEU A 240 -5.51 -21.59 6.58
N LYS A 241 -6.01 -22.20 5.50
CA LYS A 241 -7.20 -23.07 5.54
C LYS A 241 -6.92 -24.38 6.26
N THR A 242 -5.75 -24.96 6.06
CA THR A 242 -5.36 -26.25 6.65
C THR A 242 -5.20 -26.20 8.18
N ASP A 243 -4.91 -25.01 8.73
CA ASP A 243 -4.81 -24.81 10.18
C ASP A 243 -6.18 -24.74 10.90
N ASN A 244 -7.30 -24.81 10.18
CA ASN A 244 -8.68 -24.70 10.72
C ASN A 244 -9.52 -26.00 10.57
N SER A 245 -8.89 -27.10 10.11
CA SER A 245 -9.52 -28.43 10.02
C SER A 245 -8.99 -29.36 11.19
#